data_8f165a3e1d7a33d03c74a34bf4b264da
#
_entry.id   8f165a3e1d7a33d03c74a34bf4b264da
#
_cell.length_a   1.000
_cell.length_b   1.000
_cell.length_c   1.000
_cell.angle_alpha   90.00
_cell.angle_beta   90.00
_cell.angle_gamma   90.00
#
_symmetry.space_group_name_H-M   'P 1'
#
loop_
_entity.id
_entity.type
_entity.pdbx_description
1 polymer ?
#
loop_
_entity_poly.entity_id
_entity_poly.type
_entity_poly.pdbx_seq_one_letter_code
_entity_poly.pdbx_strand_id
1 'polypeptide(L)'
;AGAEPRALQLFSYVEFCLWNAVDDSTNFQRNYSTGEVEVEGGAIYHKTEYRERRSHYAVFGVNRTPDGFDTSRDAFLGPYRGPAGPLAVERGACTGSIAHGWAPVGVHQLNVTLAPGERRSFIFVLGYVENPPREKWAAPGVVEKSRARAMLARYAADTQVDAALAALAAYWNGLLARFSLRSGDEKLDRMVNIWHQYQCMVTFNMSRSASYYESGTGRGMGFRDSCQDLLGFVHLVPGRARQRILDIAATQFADGSSYHQYQPLTKKGNLDVGSGFNDDPLWLIACVSAYLRETGDRSILHEEVPFDCRAEDTAPLM
;
A
#
# COMPACT_ATOMS: atom_id res chain seq x y z
N ALA A 1 -28.25 -20.96 -13.76
CA ALA A 1 -27.85 -22.12 -12.95
C ALA A 1 -28.27 -23.37 -13.70
N GLY A 2 -27.33 -24.34 -13.88
CA GLY A 2 -27.64 -25.62 -14.53
C GLY A 2 -28.42 -26.57 -13.58
N ALA A 3 -29.02 -27.61 -14.15
CA ALA A 3 -29.70 -28.66 -13.40
C ALA A 3 -28.74 -29.73 -12.85
N GLU A 4 -27.50 -29.77 -13.36
CA GLU A 4 -26.46 -30.75 -13.03
C GLU A 4 -25.33 -30.14 -12.19
N PRO A 5 -24.69 -30.93 -11.32
CA PRO A 5 -23.48 -30.50 -10.63
C PRO A 5 -22.36 -30.13 -11.63
N ARG A 6 -21.57 -29.16 -11.28
CA ARG A 6 -20.45 -28.70 -12.13
C ARG A 6 -19.13 -28.85 -11.38
N ALA A 7 -18.19 -29.57 -11.99
CA ALA A 7 -16.79 -29.59 -11.57
C ALA A 7 -16.09 -28.38 -12.18
N LEU A 8 -15.46 -27.59 -11.33
CA LEU A 8 -14.73 -26.36 -11.69
C LEU A 8 -13.32 -26.40 -11.11
N GLN A 9 -12.40 -25.77 -11.80
CA GLN A 9 -11.06 -25.50 -11.29
C GLN A 9 -10.87 -23.99 -11.21
N LEU A 10 -10.46 -23.52 -10.05
CA LEU A 10 -10.14 -22.13 -9.79
C LEU A 10 -8.65 -22.01 -9.61
N PHE A 11 -8.02 -21.11 -10.35
CA PHE A 11 -6.62 -20.77 -10.22
C PHE A 11 -6.49 -19.32 -9.78
N SER A 12 -5.79 -19.07 -8.67
CA SER A 12 -5.36 -17.73 -8.29
C SER A 12 -4.00 -17.46 -8.93
N TYR A 13 -3.68 -16.18 -9.13
CA TYR A 13 -2.37 -15.79 -9.67
C TYR A 13 -1.98 -14.40 -9.15
N VAL A 14 -0.78 -14.30 -8.60
CA VAL A 14 -0.14 -13.02 -8.27
C VAL A 14 1.32 -13.04 -8.70
N GLU A 15 1.82 -11.92 -9.19
CA GLU A 15 3.25 -11.67 -9.37
C GLU A 15 3.74 -10.81 -8.20
N PHE A 16 4.84 -11.22 -7.57
CA PHE A 16 5.37 -10.48 -6.43
C PHE A 16 6.26 -9.33 -6.91
N CYS A 17 6.05 -8.15 -6.30
CA CYS A 17 6.89 -6.97 -6.47
C CYS A 17 7.22 -6.43 -5.07
N LEU A 18 8.40 -6.74 -4.57
CA LEU A 18 8.86 -6.33 -3.24
C LEU A 18 10.03 -5.35 -3.28
N TRP A 19 10.43 -4.98 -4.48
CA TRP A 19 11.65 -4.24 -4.71
C TRP A 19 11.42 -2.76 -4.95
N ASN A 20 12.36 -2.24 -5.65
CA ASN A 20 12.26 -0.93 -6.24
C ASN A 20 11.46 -1.04 -7.55
N ALA A 21 10.39 -0.25 -7.70
CA ALA A 21 9.54 -0.28 -8.88
C ALA A 21 10.28 0.17 -10.16
N VAL A 22 11.35 0.96 -10.06
CA VAL A 22 12.21 1.31 -11.20
C VAL A 22 12.94 0.08 -11.71
N ASP A 23 13.55 -0.68 -10.79
CA ASP A 23 14.25 -1.91 -11.18
C ASP A 23 13.29 -2.91 -11.81
N ASP A 24 12.08 -3.06 -11.24
CA ASP A 24 11.06 -3.95 -11.79
C ASP A 24 10.55 -3.52 -13.17
N SER A 25 10.46 -2.21 -13.42
CA SER A 25 9.92 -1.68 -14.69
C SER A 25 10.95 -1.57 -15.80
N THR A 26 12.21 -1.28 -15.44
CA THR A 26 13.25 -0.94 -16.43
C THR A 26 14.27 -2.04 -16.63
N ASN A 27 14.28 -3.07 -15.79
CA ASN A 27 15.35 -4.01 -15.77
C ASN A 27 14.87 -5.45 -15.83
N PHE A 28 15.60 -6.27 -16.54
CA PHE A 28 15.55 -7.72 -16.50
C PHE A 28 15.88 -8.30 -15.10
N GLN A 29 16.27 -7.51 -14.12
CA GLN A 29 16.48 -7.94 -12.73
C GLN A 29 15.24 -8.55 -12.10
N ARG A 30 14.05 -8.21 -12.53
CA ARG A 30 12.83 -8.93 -12.19
C ARG A 30 12.94 -10.44 -12.48
N ASN A 31 13.60 -10.79 -13.55
CA ASN A 31 13.85 -12.17 -13.95
C ASN A 31 15.02 -12.80 -13.17
N TYR A 32 15.90 -11.99 -12.60
CA TYR A 32 17.00 -12.41 -11.74
C TYR A 32 16.71 -12.14 -10.27
N SER A 33 15.44 -11.93 -9.93
CA SER A 33 15.05 -11.73 -8.55
C SER A 33 15.64 -12.84 -7.67
N THR A 34 16.43 -12.44 -6.72
CA THR A 34 17.13 -13.33 -5.79
C THR A 34 16.21 -13.79 -4.66
N GLY A 35 14.93 -13.55 -4.79
CA GLY A 35 13.93 -13.99 -3.84
C GLY A 35 13.75 -15.49 -3.87
N GLU A 36 13.48 -16.04 -2.73
CA GLU A 36 13.12 -17.44 -2.55
C GLU A 36 11.66 -17.53 -2.11
N VAL A 37 11.07 -18.67 -2.38
CA VAL A 37 9.70 -18.95 -2.00
C VAL A 37 9.67 -20.09 -1.00
N GLU A 38 8.85 -19.92 0.03
CA GLU A 38 8.48 -20.98 0.95
C GLU A 38 6.98 -21.23 0.83
N VAL A 39 6.56 -22.48 0.86
CA VAL A 39 5.15 -22.88 0.81
C VAL A 39 4.81 -23.68 2.06
N GLU A 40 3.74 -23.27 2.74
CA GLU A 40 3.28 -23.92 3.96
C GLU A 40 1.74 -23.94 3.98
N GLY A 41 1.16 -25.12 3.81
CA GLY A 41 -0.30 -25.28 3.74
C GLY A 41 -0.88 -24.48 2.58
N GLY A 42 -1.79 -23.56 2.87
CA GLY A 42 -2.40 -22.65 1.90
C GLY A 42 -1.69 -21.30 1.76
N ALA A 43 -0.47 -21.16 2.22
CA ALA A 43 0.29 -19.91 2.17
C ALA A 43 1.59 -20.02 1.40
N ILE A 44 1.85 -19.06 0.54
CA ILE A 44 3.06 -18.89 -0.26
C ILE A 44 3.76 -17.64 0.26
N TYR A 45 5.01 -17.77 0.69
CA TYR A 45 5.83 -16.69 1.23
C TYR A 45 6.94 -16.38 0.24
N HIS A 46 7.01 -15.14 -0.21
CA HIS A 46 8.11 -14.67 -1.06
C HIS A 46 9.02 -13.76 -0.24
N LYS A 47 10.22 -14.21 0.01
CA LYS A 47 11.26 -13.48 0.76
C LYS A 47 12.33 -12.96 -0.17
N THR A 48 12.92 -11.86 0.22
CA THR A 48 13.99 -11.22 -0.53
C THR A 48 15.10 -10.76 0.39
N GLU A 49 16.32 -10.75 -0.13
CA GLU A 49 17.50 -10.19 0.53
C GLU A 49 18.18 -9.11 -0.33
N TYR A 50 17.49 -8.65 -1.34
CA TYR A 50 18.07 -7.76 -2.32
C TYR A 50 18.15 -6.31 -1.80
N ARG A 51 19.30 -5.66 -1.96
CA ARG A 51 19.59 -4.26 -1.63
C ARG A 51 19.33 -3.90 -0.16
N GLU A 52 18.65 -2.76 0.07
CA GLU A 52 18.52 -2.13 1.38
C GLU A 52 17.40 -2.73 2.23
N ARG A 53 16.33 -3.20 1.60
CA ARG A 53 15.18 -3.78 2.30
C ARG A 53 15.27 -5.30 2.36
N ARG A 54 15.84 -5.79 3.45
CA ARG A 54 16.13 -7.23 3.63
C ARG A 54 15.22 -7.94 4.64
N SER A 55 14.41 -7.19 5.38
CA SER A 55 13.64 -7.74 6.50
C SER A 55 12.18 -7.99 6.18
N HIS A 56 11.75 -7.72 4.95
CA HIS A 56 10.38 -7.85 4.49
C HIS A 56 10.17 -9.09 3.63
N TYR A 57 8.94 -9.54 3.59
CA TYR A 57 8.47 -10.60 2.71
C TYR A 57 7.00 -10.39 2.36
N ALA A 58 6.57 -10.97 1.23
CA ALA A 58 5.17 -11.06 0.87
C ALA A 58 4.59 -12.40 1.31
N VAL A 59 3.29 -12.41 1.58
CA VAL A 59 2.53 -13.64 1.79
C VAL A 59 1.29 -13.62 0.91
N PHE A 60 1.03 -14.72 0.23
CA PHE A 60 -0.20 -14.95 -0.49
C PHE A 60 -0.83 -16.25 0.00
N GLY A 61 -1.97 -16.14 0.67
CA GLY A 61 -2.63 -17.26 1.30
C GLY A 61 -4.07 -17.42 0.86
N VAL A 62 -4.58 -18.62 1.00
CA VAL A 62 -5.99 -18.97 0.85
C VAL A 62 -6.50 -19.65 2.12
N ASN A 63 -7.77 -19.45 2.47
CA ASN A 63 -8.36 -19.95 3.72
C ASN A 63 -8.67 -21.46 3.74
N ARG A 64 -8.04 -22.22 2.85
CA ARG A 64 -8.10 -23.69 2.82
C ARG A 64 -6.81 -24.27 2.25
N THR A 65 -6.59 -25.56 2.44
CA THR A 65 -5.51 -26.27 1.75
C THR A 65 -5.82 -26.33 0.26
N PRO A 66 -4.97 -25.81 -0.62
CA PRO A 66 -5.16 -25.89 -2.06
C PRO A 66 -4.91 -27.33 -2.56
N ASP A 67 -5.54 -27.68 -3.69
CA ASP A 67 -5.34 -28.96 -4.35
C ASP A 67 -4.03 -29.01 -5.15
N GLY A 68 -3.47 -27.84 -5.47
CA GLY A 68 -2.18 -27.65 -6.11
C GLY A 68 -1.69 -26.22 -5.98
N PHE A 69 -0.42 -26.02 -6.27
CA PHE A 69 0.19 -24.70 -6.31
C PHE A 69 1.32 -24.66 -7.33
N ASP A 70 1.67 -23.45 -7.75
CA ASP A 70 2.92 -23.16 -8.47
C ASP A 70 3.51 -21.85 -7.95
N THR A 71 4.83 -21.77 -7.88
CA THR A 71 5.51 -20.54 -7.53
C THR A 71 6.50 -20.06 -8.59
N SER A 72 6.71 -20.85 -9.65
CA SER A 72 7.46 -20.47 -10.83
C SER A 72 6.51 -19.95 -11.92
N ARG A 73 6.78 -18.76 -12.42
CA ARG A 73 6.00 -18.14 -13.51
C ARG A 73 5.99 -19.02 -14.77
N ASP A 74 7.13 -19.56 -15.15
CA ASP A 74 7.26 -20.39 -16.34
C ASP A 74 6.57 -21.75 -16.19
N ALA A 75 6.52 -22.30 -14.99
CA ALA A 75 5.79 -23.53 -14.72
C ALA A 75 4.28 -23.33 -14.85
N PHE A 76 3.76 -22.18 -14.38
CA PHE A 76 2.34 -21.88 -14.45
C PHE A 76 1.91 -21.36 -15.81
N LEU A 77 2.54 -20.29 -16.29
CA LEU A 77 2.14 -19.68 -17.58
C LEU A 77 2.58 -20.50 -18.79
N GLY A 78 3.74 -21.12 -18.71
CA GLY A 78 4.43 -21.76 -19.84
C GLY A 78 5.38 -20.80 -20.56
N PRO A 79 6.43 -21.32 -21.22
CA PRO A 79 7.35 -20.51 -21.99
C PRO A 79 6.63 -19.73 -23.10
N TYR A 80 6.95 -18.44 -23.20
CA TYR A 80 6.39 -17.53 -24.21
C TYR A 80 4.86 -17.33 -24.16
N ARG A 81 4.22 -17.70 -23.03
CA ARG A 81 2.79 -17.52 -22.80
C ARG A 81 2.52 -16.41 -21.80
N GLY A 82 1.29 -15.88 -21.84
CA GLY A 82 0.81 -14.85 -20.92
C GLY A 82 -0.42 -15.31 -20.12
N PRO A 83 -0.97 -14.40 -19.27
CA PRO A 83 -2.14 -14.70 -18.44
C PRO A 83 -3.42 -15.05 -19.22
N ALA A 84 -3.48 -14.77 -20.52
CA ALA A 84 -4.65 -15.12 -21.35
C ALA A 84 -4.80 -16.62 -21.64
N GLY A 85 -3.70 -17.37 -21.51
CA GLY A 85 -3.72 -18.82 -21.79
C GLY A 85 -2.63 -19.56 -20.99
N PRO A 86 -2.71 -19.62 -19.64
CA PRO A 86 -1.72 -20.29 -18.83
C PRO A 86 -1.69 -21.80 -19.10
N LEU A 87 -0.50 -22.35 -19.24
CA LEU A 87 -0.31 -23.79 -19.49
C LEU A 87 -0.91 -24.66 -18.38
N ALA A 88 -0.77 -24.27 -17.12
CA ALA A 88 -1.32 -25.02 -15.99
C ALA A 88 -2.86 -25.08 -16.02
N VAL A 89 -3.51 -23.99 -16.49
CA VAL A 89 -4.97 -23.94 -16.66
C VAL A 89 -5.40 -24.87 -17.79
N GLU A 90 -4.72 -24.86 -18.94
CA GLU A 90 -5.00 -25.78 -20.05
C GLU A 90 -4.81 -27.25 -19.67
N ARG A 91 -3.77 -27.52 -18.87
CA ARG A 91 -3.47 -28.86 -18.35
C ARG A 91 -4.46 -29.30 -17.25
N GLY A 92 -5.11 -28.33 -16.59
CA GLY A 92 -5.97 -28.58 -15.44
C GLY A 92 -5.21 -28.90 -14.15
N ALA A 93 -3.89 -28.63 -14.08
CA ALA A 93 -3.08 -28.97 -12.91
C ALA A 93 -1.86 -28.06 -12.76
N CYS A 94 -1.61 -27.62 -11.52
CA CYS A 94 -0.33 -27.07 -11.10
C CYS A 94 0.71 -28.19 -10.96
N THR A 95 1.99 -27.83 -10.94
CA THR A 95 3.13 -28.77 -10.90
C THR A 95 3.79 -28.86 -9.53
N GLY A 96 3.39 -28.04 -8.56
CA GLY A 96 4.05 -27.91 -7.25
C GLY A 96 5.42 -27.26 -7.35
N SER A 97 5.64 -26.40 -8.35
CA SER A 97 6.93 -25.75 -8.57
C SER A 97 7.31 -24.83 -7.41
N ILE A 98 8.60 -24.85 -7.06
CA ILE A 98 9.20 -23.93 -6.08
C ILE A 98 10.22 -23.07 -6.82
N ALA A 99 9.98 -21.75 -6.83
CA ALA A 99 10.89 -20.79 -7.47
C ALA A 99 12.08 -20.47 -6.55
N HIS A 100 13.25 -20.45 -7.14
CA HIS A 100 14.48 -19.99 -6.52
C HIS A 100 15.12 -18.91 -7.41
N GLY A 101 14.92 -17.66 -7.06
CA GLY A 101 15.55 -16.52 -7.69
C GLY A 101 15.00 -16.10 -9.07
N TRP A 102 14.12 -16.84 -9.69
CA TRP A 102 13.62 -16.57 -11.03
C TRP A 102 12.09 -16.37 -11.05
N ALA A 103 11.66 -15.18 -11.42
CA ALA A 103 10.26 -14.79 -11.66
C ALA A 103 9.24 -15.49 -10.72
N PRO A 104 9.34 -15.29 -9.39
CA PRO A 104 8.46 -15.95 -8.43
C PRO A 104 7.03 -15.41 -8.55
N VAL A 105 6.07 -16.33 -8.48
CA VAL A 105 4.63 -16.04 -8.47
C VAL A 105 3.95 -16.78 -7.32
N GLY A 106 2.72 -16.38 -7.00
CA GLY A 106 1.86 -17.14 -6.09
C GLY A 106 0.65 -17.66 -6.84
N VAL A 107 0.52 -18.98 -6.90
CA VAL A 107 -0.62 -19.65 -7.54
C VAL A 107 -1.17 -20.71 -6.62
N HIS A 108 -2.49 -20.70 -6.45
CA HIS A 108 -3.23 -21.81 -5.83
C HIS A 108 -4.19 -22.42 -6.86
N GLN A 109 -4.32 -23.71 -6.84
CA GLN A 109 -5.35 -24.46 -7.55
C GLN A 109 -6.37 -24.98 -6.56
N LEU A 110 -7.66 -24.73 -6.83
CA LEU A 110 -8.77 -25.24 -6.05
C LEU A 110 -9.73 -26.00 -6.97
N ASN A 111 -9.95 -27.27 -6.66
CA ASN A 111 -10.94 -28.09 -7.36
C ASN A 111 -12.28 -28.03 -6.59
N VAL A 112 -13.34 -27.68 -7.27
CA VAL A 112 -14.64 -27.43 -6.65
C VAL A 112 -15.73 -28.09 -7.45
N THR A 113 -16.56 -28.88 -6.80
CA THR A 113 -17.81 -29.35 -7.37
C THR A 113 -18.97 -28.61 -6.72
N LEU A 114 -19.78 -27.93 -7.53
CA LEU A 114 -20.96 -27.18 -7.08
C LEU A 114 -22.22 -27.91 -7.50
N ALA A 115 -23.10 -28.19 -6.55
CA ALA A 115 -24.46 -28.64 -6.82
C ALA A 115 -25.31 -27.49 -7.41
N PRO A 116 -26.44 -27.77 -8.07
CA PRO A 116 -27.36 -26.75 -8.55
C PRO A 116 -27.76 -25.78 -7.42
N GLY A 117 -27.53 -24.47 -7.63
CA GLY A 117 -27.84 -23.44 -6.63
C GLY A 117 -26.79 -23.28 -5.51
N GLU A 118 -25.83 -24.18 -5.40
CA GLU A 118 -24.76 -24.08 -4.38
C GLU A 118 -23.86 -22.87 -4.64
N ARG A 119 -23.43 -22.24 -3.54
CA ARG A 119 -22.44 -21.15 -3.52
C ARG A 119 -21.29 -21.54 -2.59
N ARG A 120 -20.10 -21.22 -2.99
CA ARG A 120 -18.89 -21.33 -2.14
C ARG A 120 -18.08 -20.05 -2.25
N SER A 121 -17.54 -19.62 -1.12
CA SER A 121 -16.60 -18.51 -1.04
C SER A 121 -15.19 -19.00 -0.75
N PHE A 122 -14.22 -18.27 -1.25
CA PHE A 122 -12.80 -18.47 -0.97
C PHE A 122 -12.20 -17.12 -0.64
N ILE A 123 -11.36 -17.10 0.40
CA ILE A 123 -10.70 -15.88 0.84
C ILE A 123 -9.24 -15.99 0.48
N PHE A 124 -8.79 -15.10 -0.38
CA PHE A 124 -7.38 -14.92 -0.72
C PHE A 124 -6.86 -13.66 -0.03
N VAL A 125 -5.72 -13.79 0.62
CA VAL A 125 -5.05 -12.67 1.31
C VAL A 125 -3.68 -12.48 0.70
N LEU A 126 -3.45 -11.32 0.09
CA LEU A 126 -2.12 -10.87 -0.30
C LEU A 126 -1.65 -9.84 0.72
N GLY A 127 -0.52 -10.11 1.34
CA GLY A 127 0.00 -9.30 2.42
C GLY A 127 1.49 -9.00 2.28
N TYR A 128 1.88 -7.92 2.94
CA TYR A 128 3.27 -7.51 3.13
C TYR A 128 3.57 -7.55 4.62
N VAL A 129 4.73 -8.12 4.97
CA VAL A 129 5.20 -8.23 6.35
C VAL A 129 6.64 -7.75 6.43
N GLU A 130 6.94 -6.96 7.45
CA GLU A 130 8.30 -6.56 7.79
C GLU A 130 8.62 -7.05 9.20
N ASN A 131 9.63 -7.90 9.31
CA ASN A 131 10.14 -8.36 10.59
C ASN A 131 11.25 -7.42 11.08
N PRO A 132 11.45 -7.26 12.40
CA PRO A 132 12.66 -6.62 12.88
C PRO A 132 13.90 -7.34 12.33
N PRO A 133 14.99 -6.62 11.97
CA PRO A 133 16.15 -7.24 11.33
C PRO A 133 16.75 -8.42 12.09
N ARG A 134 16.70 -8.39 13.43
CA ARG A 134 17.21 -9.48 14.30
C ARG A 134 16.27 -10.67 14.39
N GLU A 135 15.02 -10.54 13.98
CA GLU A 135 13.95 -11.53 14.07
C GLU A 135 13.48 -11.99 12.67
N LYS A 136 14.27 -11.73 11.65
CA LYS A 136 13.91 -12.09 10.28
C LYS A 136 13.74 -13.58 10.08
N TRP A 137 14.59 -14.36 10.69
CA TRP A 137 14.73 -15.81 10.47
C TRP A 137 14.28 -16.61 11.69
N ALA A 138 13.43 -17.60 11.47
CA ALA A 138 13.09 -18.61 12.46
C ALA A 138 14.17 -19.72 12.54
N ALA A 139 14.83 -19.98 11.41
CA ALA A 139 15.95 -20.90 11.26
C ALA A 139 16.80 -20.47 10.04
N PRO A 140 18.01 -20.99 9.82
CA PRO A 140 18.78 -20.67 8.62
C PRO A 140 17.98 -20.86 7.35
N GLY A 141 17.80 -19.78 6.58
CA GLY A 141 17.04 -19.75 5.33
C GLY A 141 15.51 -19.83 5.46
N VAL A 142 14.96 -19.94 6.67
CA VAL A 142 13.51 -20.01 6.93
C VAL A 142 13.03 -18.70 7.54
N VAL A 143 12.16 -17.98 6.81
CA VAL A 143 11.61 -16.70 7.30
C VAL A 143 10.70 -16.90 8.51
N GLU A 144 10.77 -15.98 9.47
CA GLU A 144 9.85 -15.95 10.60
C GLU A 144 8.45 -15.55 10.13
N LYS A 145 7.42 -16.38 10.36
CA LYS A 145 6.08 -16.31 9.74
C LYS A 145 4.96 -15.92 10.71
N SER A 146 5.24 -15.72 11.99
CA SER A 146 4.19 -15.49 13.00
C SER A 146 3.27 -14.31 12.64
N ARG A 147 3.84 -13.20 12.16
CA ARG A 147 3.09 -12.01 11.75
C ARG A 147 2.22 -12.28 10.53
N ALA A 148 2.73 -13.02 9.55
CA ALA A 148 1.96 -13.41 8.38
C ALA A 148 0.84 -14.37 8.74
N ARG A 149 1.11 -15.37 9.58
CA ARG A 149 0.08 -16.32 10.07
C ARG A 149 -1.03 -15.56 10.83
N ALA A 150 -0.68 -14.59 11.66
CA ALA A 150 -1.66 -13.75 12.35
C ALA A 150 -2.51 -12.93 11.35
N MET A 151 -1.89 -12.39 10.29
CA MET A 151 -2.61 -11.68 9.23
C MET A 151 -3.58 -12.62 8.49
N LEU A 152 -3.14 -13.82 8.10
CA LEU A 152 -4.01 -14.80 7.43
C LEU A 152 -5.15 -15.25 8.34
N ALA A 153 -4.87 -15.53 9.62
CA ALA A 153 -5.87 -15.93 10.61
C ALA A 153 -6.95 -14.85 10.84
N ARG A 154 -6.59 -13.57 10.72
CA ARG A 154 -7.53 -12.46 10.84
C ARG A 154 -8.63 -12.45 9.77
N TYR A 155 -8.39 -13.07 8.63
CA TYR A 155 -9.31 -13.10 7.48
C TYR A 155 -9.62 -14.55 7.05
N ALA A 156 -9.58 -15.52 7.97
CA ALA A 156 -9.75 -16.92 7.63
C ALA A 156 -11.21 -17.34 7.37
N ALA A 157 -12.18 -16.55 7.85
CA ALA A 157 -13.61 -16.84 7.74
C ALA A 157 -14.39 -15.68 7.10
N ASP A 158 -15.48 -15.99 6.38
CA ASP A 158 -16.36 -15.01 5.74
C ASP A 158 -16.86 -13.95 6.74
N THR A 159 -17.23 -14.38 7.94
CA THR A 159 -17.70 -13.46 8.99
C THR A 159 -16.64 -12.42 9.40
N GLN A 160 -15.36 -12.78 9.35
CA GLN A 160 -14.27 -11.85 9.66
C GLN A 160 -14.05 -10.85 8.51
N VAL A 161 -14.19 -11.30 7.27
CA VAL A 161 -14.14 -10.42 6.08
C VAL A 161 -15.32 -9.47 6.08
N ASP A 162 -16.54 -9.98 6.32
CA ASP A 162 -17.75 -9.16 6.40
C ASP A 162 -17.65 -8.10 7.50
N ALA A 163 -17.12 -8.46 8.67
CA ALA A 163 -16.87 -7.52 9.75
C ALA A 163 -15.86 -6.44 9.37
N ALA A 164 -14.78 -6.82 8.64
CA ALA A 164 -13.79 -5.86 8.16
C ALA A 164 -14.36 -4.90 7.12
N LEU A 165 -15.18 -5.39 6.19
CA LEU A 165 -15.89 -4.56 5.21
C LEU A 165 -16.90 -3.63 5.88
N ALA A 166 -17.65 -4.13 6.87
CA ALA A 166 -18.58 -3.31 7.64
C ALA A 166 -17.85 -2.20 8.42
N ALA A 167 -16.70 -2.52 9.03
CA ALA A 167 -15.87 -1.53 9.71
C ALA A 167 -15.33 -0.46 8.75
N LEU A 168 -14.89 -0.86 7.55
CA LEU A 168 -14.45 0.06 6.50
C LEU A 168 -15.60 0.97 6.04
N ALA A 169 -16.78 0.40 5.82
CA ALA A 169 -17.97 1.17 5.46
C ALA A 169 -18.35 2.17 6.57
N ALA A 170 -18.33 1.75 7.83
CA ALA A 170 -18.59 2.62 8.97
C ALA A 170 -17.58 3.78 9.07
N TYR A 171 -16.31 3.51 8.84
CA TYR A 171 -15.26 4.54 8.80
C TYR A 171 -15.57 5.60 7.73
N TRP A 172 -15.81 5.18 6.49
CA TRP A 172 -16.09 6.11 5.40
C TRP A 172 -17.41 6.86 5.60
N ASN A 173 -18.46 6.19 6.02
CA ASN A 173 -19.75 6.83 6.30
C ASN A 173 -19.62 7.87 7.42
N GLY A 174 -18.88 7.56 8.48
CA GLY A 174 -18.62 8.51 9.58
C GLY A 174 -17.80 9.72 9.14
N LEU A 175 -16.85 9.52 8.23
CA LEU A 175 -16.04 10.60 7.68
C LEU A 175 -16.88 11.49 6.74
N LEU A 176 -17.57 10.90 5.78
CA LEU A 176 -18.36 11.63 4.79
C LEU A 176 -19.56 12.36 5.39
N ALA A 177 -20.10 11.86 6.51
CA ALA A 177 -21.22 12.51 7.21
C ALA A 177 -20.86 13.85 7.88
N ARG A 178 -19.57 14.20 7.96
CA ARG A 178 -19.13 15.49 8.54
C ARG A 178 -19.48 16.71 7.69
N PHE A 179 -19.66 16.49 6.40
CA PHE A 179 -20.12 17.53 5.48
C PHE A 179 -21.22 16.96 4.59
N SER A 180 -22.34 17.66 4.47
CA SER A 180 -23.43 17.21 3.62
C SER A 180 -24.13 18.38 2.95
N LEU A 181 -24.34 18.26 1.63
CA LEU A 181 -25.12 19.16 0.79
C LEU A 181 -26.42 18.46 0.36
N ARG A 182 -27.51 19.21 0.37
CA ARG A 182 -28.78 18.82 -0.24
C ARG A 182 -29.26 19.95 -1.13
N SER A 183 -28.95 19.83 -2.42
CA SER A 183 -29.26 20.87 -3.42
C SER A 183 -30.55 20.62 -4.20
N GLY A 184 -31.07 19.38 -4.17
CA GLY A 184 -32.15 18.92 -5.06
C GLY A 184 -31.65 18.38 -6.41
N ASP A 185 -30.36 18.51 -6.73
CA ASP A 185 -29.70 17.83 -7.85
C ASP A 185 -28.89 16.66 -7.31
N GLU A 186 -29.38 15.44 -7.58
CA GLU A 186 -28.72 14.21 -7.09
C GLU A 186 -27.27 14.03 -7.57
N LYS A 187 -26.95 14.54 -8.76
CA LYS A 187 -25.58 14.44 -9.30
C LYS A 187 -24.65 15.36 -8.56
N LEU A 188 -25.09 16.59 -8.32
CA LEU A 188 -24.34 17.54 -7.52
C LEU A 188 -24.17 17.06 -6.08
N ASP A 189 -25.24 16.59 -5.47
CA ASP A 189 -25.20 16.05 -4.11
C ASP A 189 -24.22 14.87 -3.99
N ARG A 190 -24.23 13.94 -4.94
CA ARG A 190 -23.31 12.81 -4.97
C ARG A 190 -21.85 13.26 -5.20
N MET A 191 -21.63 14.20 -6.09
CA MET A 191 -20.31 14.75 -6.37
C MET A 191 -19.72 15.38 -5.10
N VAL A 192 -20.47 16.23 -4.44
CA VAL A 192 -20.00 16.98 -3.27
C VAL A 192 -19.91 16.09 -2.02
N ASN A 193 -20.93 15.27 -1.75
CA ASN A 193 -21.00 14.49 -0.50
C ASN A 193 -20.08 13.26 -0.50
N ILE A 194 -19.68 12.76 -1.66
CA ILE A 194 -18.88 11.54 -1.77
C ILE A 194 -17.57 11.79 -2.50
N TRP A 195 -17.66 12.15 -3.79
CA TRP A 195 -16.47 12.10 -4.65
C TRP A 195 -15.46 13.19 -4.34
N HIS A 196 -15.86 14.42 -4.07
CA HIS A 196 -14.93 15.49 -3.70
C HIS A 196 -14.24 15.18 -2.38
N GLN A 197 -14.98 14.75 -1.37
CA GLN A 197 -14.42 14.41 -0.07
C GLN A 197 -13.49 13.21 -0.16
N TYR A 198 -13.89 12.17 -0.88
CA TYR A 198 -13.05 11.01 -1.16
C TYR A 198 -11.76 11.42 -1.87
N GLN A 199 -11.87 12.23 -2.92
CA GLN A 199 -10.70 12.71 -3.68
C GLN A 199 -9.75 13.53 -2.81
N CYS A 200 -10.25 14.43 -1.97
CA CYS A 200 -9.43 15.19 -1.02
C CYS A 200 -8.69 14.25 -0.06
N MET A 201 -9.36 13.22 0.45
CA MET A 201 -8.73 12.23 1.33
C MET A 201 -7.69 11.37 0.62
N VAL A 202 -7.94 10.97 -0.62
CA VAL A 202 -6.95 10.23 -1.44
C VAL A 202 -5.74 11.11 -1.71
N THR A 203 -5.95 12.34 -2.15
CA THR A 203 -4.87 13.31 -2.40
C THR A 203 -4.05 13.56 -1.14
N PHE A 204 -4.69 13.74 0.00
CA PHE A 204 -4.00 13.87 1.29
C PHE A 204 -3.15 12.66 1.66
N ASN A 205 -3.70 11.44 1.49
CA ASN A 205 -3.00 10.22 1.84
C ASN A 205 -1.85 9.92 0.88
N MET A 206 -2.05 10.15 -0.41
CA MET A 206 -1.12 9.80 -1.49
C MET A 206 -0.19 10.96 -1.87
N SER A 207 -0.49 12.17 -1.40
CA SER A 207 0.26 13.40 -1.72
C SER A 207 0.52 13.57 -3.22
N ARG A 208 -0.51 13.35 -4.02
CA ARG A 208 -0.45 13.39 -5.50
C ARG A 208 0.54 12.39 -6.12
N SER A 209 1.11 11.49 -5.31
CA SER A 209 1.95 10.37 -5.77
C SER A 209 1.11 9.13 -6.02
N ALA A 210 0.03 9.28 -6.79
CA ALA A 210 -0.97 8.23 -6.98
C ALA A 210 -0.47 7.05 -7.82
N SER A 211 0.55 7.26 -8.64
CA SER A 211 1.10 6.19 -9.47
C SER A 211 2.56 6.45 -9.84
N TYR A 212 3.24 5.36 -10.16
CA TYR A 212 4.59 5.40 -10.74
C TYR A 212 4.65 6.25 -12.01
N TYR A 213 3.63 6.17 -12.86
CA TYR A 213 3.60 6.89 -14.14
C TYR A 213 3.43 8.40 -13.98
N GLU A 214 2.80 8.83 -12.92
CA GLU A 214 2.61 10.27 -12.64
C GLU A 214 3.85 10.89 -11.99
N SER A 215 4.37 10.24 -10.95
CA SER A 215 5.34 10.87 -10.03
C SER A 215 6.71 10.18 -10.03
N GLY A 216 6.84 9.02 -10.64
CA GLY A 216 8.02 8.17 -10.51
C GLY A 216 8.13 7.53 -9.13
N THR A 217 9.29 6.95 -8.86
CA THR A 217 9.62 6.33 -7.58
C THR A 217 10.51 7.23 -6.74
N GLY A 218 10.38 7.13 -5.42
CA GLY A 218 11.22 7.89 -4.50
C GLY A 218 10.87 9.37 -4.35
N ARG A 219 9.85 9.85 -5.03
CA ARG A 219 9.40 11.23 -4.90
C ARG A 219 8.78 11.46 -3.52
N GLY A 220 9.18 12.55 -2.88
CA GLY A 220 8.61 12.98 -1.61
C GLY A 220 7.27 13.69 -1.78
N MET A 221 6.70 14.08 -0.66
CA MET A 221 5.51 14.94 -0.59
C MET A 221 5.93 16.40 -0.75
N GLY A 222 5.33 17.14 -1.67
CA GLY A 222 5.60 18.57 -1.82
C GLY A 222 5.19 19.35 -0.59
N PHE A 223 6.00 20.30 -0.16
CA PHE A 223 5.70 21.18 0.97
C PHE A 223 4.42 21.96 0.72
N ARG A 224 4.40 22.75 -0.37
CA ARG A 224 3.23 23.53 -0.81
C ARG A 224 2.03 22.64 -1.08
N ASP A 225 2.24 21.53 -1.82
CA ASP A 225 1.17 20.61 -2.22
C ASP A 225 0.48 20.03 -0.98
N SER A 226 1.23 19.58 0.02
CA SER A 226 0.67 19.08 1.27
C SER A 226 -0.13 20.12 2.03
N CYS A 227 0.30 21.38 1.98
CA CYS A 227 -0.41 22.49 2.57
C CYS A 227 -1.72 22.79 1.83
N GLN A 228 -1.70 22.82 0.51
CA GLN A 228 -2.90 23.05 -0.30
C GLN A 228 -3.92 21.92 -0.12
N ASP A 229 -3.46 20.67 -0.13
CA ASP A 229 -4.31 19.50 0.04
C ASP A 229 -5.01 19.51 1.41
N LEU A 230 -4.32 20.01 2.44
CA LEU A 230 -4.88 20.14 3.79
C LEU A 230 -6.13 21.03 3.81
N LEU A 231 -6.19 22.09 3.00
CA LEU A 231 -7.34 22.96 2.93
C LEU A 231 -8.62 22.21 2.51
N GLY A 232 -8.48 21.16 1.72
CA GLY A 232 -9.60 20.34 1.25
C GLY A 232 -10.13 19.30 2.24
N PHE A 233 -9.42 19.03 3.34
CA PHE A 233 -9.81 17.95 4.27
C PHE A 233 -9.72 18.31 5.76
N VAL A 234 -9.28 19.51 6.12
CA VAL A 234 -9.13 19.89 7.54
C VAL A 234 -10.41 19.65 8.35
N HIS A 235 -11.58 19.89 7.78
CA HIS A 235 -12.88 19.65 8.40
C HIS A 235 -13.21 18.15 8.53
N LEU A 236 -12.66 17.30 7.68
CA LEU A 236 -12.89 15.85 7.70
C LEU A 236 -12.08 15.15 8.80
N VAL A 237 -10.81 15.52 8.93
CA VAL A 237 -9.87 14.83 9.84
C VAL A 237 -8.96 15.82 10.57
N PRO A 238 -9.52 16.71 11.41
CA PRO A 238 -8.76 17.81 12.03
C PRO A 238 -7.54 17.34 12.83
N GLY A 239 -7.61 16.19 13.52
CA GLY A 239 -6.46 15.64 14.24
C GLY A 239 -5.30 15.24 13.30
N ARG A 240 -5.59 14.67 12.14
CA ARG A 240 -4.57 14.36 11.13
C ARG A 240 -4.05 15.61 10.43
N ALA A 241 -4.92 16.61 10.24
CA ALA A 241 -4.52 17.90 9.72
C ALA A 241 -3.52 18.58 10.66
N ARG A 242 -3.80 18.58 11.97
CA ARG A 242 -2.88 19.08 13.00
C ARG A 242 -1.51 18.41 12.92
N GLN A 243 -1.49 17.08 12.88
CA GLN A 243 -0.24 16.34 12.79
C GLN A 243 0.54 16.67 11.51
N ARG A 244 -0.15 16.79 10.36
CA ARG A 244 0.49 17.16 9.11
C ARG A 244 1.09 18.58 9.16
N ILE A 245 0.43 19.54 9.80
CA ILE A 245 0.97 20.89 10.00
C ILE A 245 2.27 20.84 10.80
N LEU A 246 2.30 20.08 11.89
CA LEU A 246 3.50 19.93 12.72
C LEU A 246 4.64 19.22 11.96
N ASP A 247 4.32 18.17 11.22
CA ASP A 247 5.29 17.44 10.39
C ASP A 247 5.93 18.36 9.33
N ILE A 248 5.13 19.20 8.67
CA ILE A 248 5.62 20.15 7.67
C ILE A 248 6.43 21.28 8.34
N ALA A 249 5.94 21.82 9.47
CA ALA A 249 6.66 22.84 10.21
C ALA A 249 8.06 22.37 10.62
N ALA A 250 8.20 21.11 11.01
CA ALA A 250 9.50 20.52 11.38
C ALA A 250 10.45 20.30 10.19
N THR A 251 10.05 20.61 8.97
CA THR A 251 10.93 20.56 7.77
C THR A 251 11.43 21.95 7.33
N GLN A 252 11.09 23.00 8.07
CA GLN A 252 11.63 24.33 7.85
C GLN A 252 13.04 24.47 8.45
N PHE A 253 13.87 25.27 7.80
CA PHE A 253 15.17 25.68 8.32
C PHE A 253 15.05 26.87 9.25
N ALA A 254 16.10 27.14 10.03
CA ALA A 254 16.14 28.25 10.98
C ALA A 254 15.99 29.64 10.32
N ASP A 255 16.32 29.75 9.04
CA ASP A 255 16.13 30.97 8.24
C ASP A 255 14.70 31.14 7.67
N GLY A 256 13.83 30.18 7.97
CA GLY A 256 12.42 30.17 7.51
C GLY A 256 12.22 29.60 6.11
N SER A 257 13.26 29.22 5.39
CA SER A 257 13.16 28.51 4.11
C SER A 257 12.92 27.01 4.32
N SER A 258 12.64 26.29 3.23
CA SER A 258 12.43 24.84 3.25
C SER A 258 12.89 24.18 1.95
N TYR A 259 13.08 22.88 1.97
CA TYR A 259 13.07 22.11 0.72
C TYR A 259 11.66 22.09 0.12
N HIS A 260 11.57 21.95 -1.19
CA HIS A 260 10.30 21.84 -1.88
C HIS A 260 9.56 20.54 -1.55
N GLN A 261 10.26 19.50 -1.12
CA GLN A 261 9.71 18.20 -0.76
C GLN A 261 10.25 17.70 0.56
N TYR A 262 9.46 16.84 1.21
CA TYR A 262 9.90 16.04 2.34
C TYR A 262 9.48 14.57 2.16
N GLN A 263 10.18 13.67 2.81
CA GLN A 263 9.87 12.24 2.81
C GLN A 263 8.96 11.90 3.99
N PRO A 264 7.76 11.37 3.75
CA PRO A 264 6.79 11.13 4.83
C PRO A 264 7.25 10.06 5.84
N LEU A 265 8.13 9.13 5.43
CA LEU A 265 8.64 8.09 6.31
C LEU A 265 9.72 8.61 7.27
N THR A 266 10.61 9.44 6.80
CA THR A 266 11.70 10.03 7.60
C THR A 266 11.30 11.36 8.21
N LYS A 267 10.27 12.01 7.68
CA LYS A 267 9.83 13.37 8.01
C LYS A 267 10.94 14.41 7.84
N LYS A 268 11.80 14.18 6.88
CA LYS A 268 12.92 15.05 6.51
C LYS A 268 12.74 15.60 5.11
N GLY A 269 13.18 16.82 4.90
CA GLY A 269 13.26 17.41 3.57
C GLY A 269 14.27 16.70 2.68
N ASN A 270 14.14 16.85 1.36
CA ASN A 270 15.10 16.36 0.38
C ASN A 270 15.31 17.35 -0.77
N LEU A 271 16.45 17.23 -1.45
CA LEU A 271 16.87 18.09 -2.55
C LEU A 271 16.43 17.60 -3.94
N ASP A 272 15.74 16.46 -4.04
CA ASP A 272 15.49 15.78 -5.31
C ASP A 272 14.72 16.65 -6.34
N VAL A 273 13.94 17.61 -5.87
CA VAL A 273 13.18 18.54 -6.71
C VAL A 273 13.61 20.00 -6.52
N GLY A 274 14.67 20.22 -5.74
CA GLY A 274 15.24 21.54 -5.50
C GLY A 274 14.77 22.21 -4.22
N SER A 275 15.21 23.45 -4.04
CA SER A 275 14.93 24.30 -2.89
C SER A 275 14.77 25.75 -3.33
N GLY A 276 14.39 26.63 -2.40
CA GLY A 276 14.34 28.09 -2.66
C GLY A 276 13.06 28.57 -3.32
N PHE A 277 11.98 27.81 -3.26
CA PHE A 277 10.67 28.28 -3.66
C PHE A 277 10.13 29.21 -2.57
N ASN A 278 10.04 30.48 -2.86
CA ASN A 278 9.75 31.54 -1.88
C ASN A 278 8.33 31.45 -1.28
N ASP A 279 7.41 30.79 -1.96
CA ASP A 279 6.01 30.66 -1.55
C ASP A 279 5.75 29.44 -0.64
N ASP A 280 6.62 28.43 -0.66
CA ASP A 280 6.43 27.22 0.13
C ASP A 280 6.13 27.49 1.62
N PRO A 281 6.95 28.27 2.36
CA PRO A 281 6.70 28.54 3.76
C PRO A 281 5.41 29.33 4.03
N LEU A 282 4.95 30.15 3.06
CA LEU A 282 3.71 30.95 3.20
C LEU A 282 2.48 30.04 3.24
N TRP A 283 2.51 28.91 2.56
CA TRP A 283 1.43 27.94 2.58
C TRP A 283 1.22 27.29 3.95
N LEU A 284 2.28 27.15 4.74
CA LEU A 284 2.14 26.68 6.13
C LEU A 284 1.29 27.64 6.96
N ILE A 285 1.47 28.94 6.79
CA ILE A 285 0.66 29.97 7.46
C ILE A 285 -0.81 29.84 7.05
N ALA A 286 -1.06 29.62 5.75
CA ALA A 286 -2.41 29.40 5.24
C ALA A 286 -3.07 28.16 5.87
N CYS A 287 -2.31 27.06 6.02
CA CYS A 287 -2.78 25.84 6.67
C CYS A 287 -3.12 26.04 8.14
N VAL A 288 -2.24 26.69 8.90
CA VAL A 288 -2.49 26.98 10.32
C VAL A 288 -3.73 27.87 10.45
N SER A 289 -3.87 28.88 9.59
CA SER A 289 -5.06 29.75 9.58
C SER A 289 -6.36 28.95 9.28
N ALA A 290 -6.33 28.05 8.30
CA ALA A 290 -7.48 27.20 7.98
C ALA A 290 -7.82 26.27 9.14
N TYR A 291 -6.81 25.64 9.76
CA TYR A 291 -6.99 24.80 10.91
C TYR A 291 -7.64 25.54 12.09
N LEU A 292 -7.13 26.72 12.41
CA LEU A 292 -7.68 27.56 13.49
C LEU A 292 -9.14 27.98 13.21
N ARG A 293 -9.47 28.33 12.00
CA ARG A 293 -10.83 28.71 11.61
C ARG A 293 -11.80 27.54 11.72
N GLU A 294 -11.36 26.36 11.35
CA GLU A 294 -12.20 25.16 11.34
C GLU A 294 -12.39 24.59 12.75
N THR A 295 -11.33 24.56 13.55
CA THR A 295 -11.32 23.83 14.83
C THR A 295 -11.44 24.73 16.06
N GLY A 296 -11.02 25.97 15.96
CA GLY A 296 -10.85 26.86 17.12
C GLY A 296 -9.69 26.48 18.04
N ASP A 297 -8.94 25.41 17.72
CA ASP A 297 -7.84 24.91 18.54
C ASP A 297 -6.59 25.79 18.43
N ARG A 298 -6.45 26.72 19.36
CA ARG A 298 -5.29 27.60 19.46
C ARG A 298 -4.06 26.93 20.07
N SER A 299 -4.17 25.73 20.63
CA SER A 299 -3.04 25.04 21.26
C SER A 299 -1.92 24.76 20.26
N ILE A 300 -2.24 24.60 18.99
CA ILE A 300 -1.24 24.39 17.91
C ILE A 300 -0.21 25.53 17.83
N LEU A 301 -0.56 26.75 18.22
CA LEU A 301 0.36 27.91 18.21
C LEU A 301 1.40 27.86 19.33
N HIS A 302 1.24 26.97 20.28
CA HIS A 302 2.17 26.77 21.40
C HIS A 302 3.01 25.50 21.25
N GLU A 303 2.85 24.79 20.13
CA GLU A 303 3.68 23.62 19.84
C GLU A 303 5.08 24.06 19.43
N GLU A 304 6.06 23.44 20.05
CA GLU A 304 7.46 23.60 19.69
C GLU A 304 7.87 22.45 18.79
N VAL A 305 8.38 22.78 17.59
CA VAL A 305 8.90 21.81 16.62
C VAL A 305 10.35 22.15 16.30
N PRO A 306 11.24 21.16 16.11
CA PRO A 306 12.61 21.42 15.74
C PRO A 306 12.68 21.97 14.31
N PHE A 307 13.71 22.76 14.01
CA PHE A 307 14.09 23.06 12.64
C PHE A 307 14.78 21.85 11.99
N ASP A 308 14.64 21.71 10.68
CA ASP A 308 15.44 20.77 9.91
C ASP A 308 16.86 21.33 9.67
N CYS A 309 17.80 20.43 9.41
CA CYS A 309 19.20 20.79 9.11
C CYS A 309 19.48 20.50 7.64
N ARG A 310 20.14 21.43 6.96
CA ARG A 310 20.65 21.16 5.62
C ARG A 310 21.83 20.19 5.71
N ALA A 311 21.99 19.36 4.67
CA ALA A 311 23.11 18.41 4.61
C ALA A 311 24.47 19.10 4.74
N GLU A 312 24.61 20.30 4.20
CA GLU A 312 25.80 21.16 4.28
C GLU A 312 26.08 21.68 5.70
N ASP A 313 25.02 21.82 6.54
CA ASP A 313 25.16 22.28 7.92
C ASP A 313 25.67 21.17 8.86
N THR A 314 25.58 19.92 8.41
CA THR A 314 26.02 18.74 9.19
C THR A 314 27.39 18.21 8.78
N ALA A 315 28.03 18.79 7.75
CA ALA A 315 29.38 18.43 7.37
C ALA A 315 30.33 18.80 8.50
N PRO A 316 31.22 17.89 8.96
CA PRO A 316 32.24 18.26 9.93
C PRO A 316 33.13 19.37 9.32
N LEU A 317 33.30 20.45 10.07
CA LEU A 317 34.33 21.44 9.75
C LEU A 317 35.67 20.72 9.68
N MET A 318 36.17 20.48 8.47
CA MET A 318 37.52 19.97 8.26
C MET A 318 38.57 21.03 8.57
#